data_e39a5dd734456057dfb3045394b5ed2d
#
_entry.id   e39a5dd734456057dfb3045394b5ed2d
#
_cell.length_a   1.000
_cell.length_b   1.000
_cell.length_c   1.000
_cell.angle_alpha   90.00
_cell.angle_beta   90.00
_cell.angle_gamma   90.00
#
_symmetry.space_group_name_H-M   'P 1'
#
loop_
_entity.id
_entity.type
_entity.pdbx_description
1 polymer ?
#
loop_
_entity_poly.entity_id
_entity_poly.type
_entity_poly.pdbx_seq_one_letter_code
_entity_poly.pdbx_strand_id
1 'polypeptide(L)'
;AEKAGIELEKKDYDPTSLKKKKIYEINQITTAFYQQLLKHPSAKDAQKYLREKRKLTEQTISEFKIGYAPKTYDLLFKFLIKKGYNTNEIFEAGVITKRQNQSGYIDKFRNRIIFPLIDLAGKTVGFTARSLDGTEPKYLNSPETLIFHKHTYLYGLDKTKVNIKTEGALFVEGQMDLISAYQAGIKNVVINHAWLGEKIEGALGNGSSFNLTIQ
;
A
#
# COMPACT_ATOMS: atom_id res chain seq x y z
N ALA A 1 6.28 24.45 -33.42
CA ALA A 1 7.24 24.81 -32.37
C ALA A 1 8.25 25.85 -32.91
N GLU A 2 8.84 25.66 -34.09
CA GLU A 2 9.80 26.61 -34.69
C GLU A 2 9.25 28.01 -34.96
N LYS A 3 7.95 28.15 -35.22
CA LYS A 3 7.30 29.47 -35.45
C LYS A 3 6.99 30.27 -34.18
N ALA A 4 7.15 29.65 -32.97
CA ALA A 4 6.81 30.29 -31.71
C ALA A 4 8.05 30.59 -30.83
N GLY A 5 9.27 30.29 -31.30
CA GLY A 5 10.49 30.54 -30.54
C GLY A 5 10.57 29.77 -29.19
N ILE A 6 9.78 28.70 -29.03
CA ILE A 6 9.78 27.90 -27.81
C ILE A 6 10.80 26.79 -28.01
N GLU A 7 11.96 26.91 -27.38
CA GLU A 7 12.88 25.80 -27.18
C GLU A 7 12.20 24.81 -26.24
N LEU A 8 11.81 23.66 -26.78
CA LEU A 8 11.42 22.51 -25.94
C LEU A 8 12.70 22.00 -25.29
N GLU A 9 12.87 22.29 -23.99
CA GLU A 9 13.87 21.57 -23.18
C GLU A 9 13.71 20.08 -23.45
N LYS A 10 14.75 19.46 -24.03
CA LYS A 10 14.85 18.01 -24.05
C LYS A 10 14.87 17.55 -22.60
N LYS A 11 13.72 17.08 -22.08
CA LYS A 11 13.69 16.37 -20.80
C LYS A 11 14.71 15.24 -20.91
N ASP A 12 15.81 15.38 -20.19
CA ASP A 12 16.79 14.31 -20.08
C ASP A 12 16.06 13.02 -19.72
N TYR A 13 16.27 12.01 -20.53
CA TYR A 13 15.69 10.70 -20.36
C TYR A 13 16.25 10.09 -19.06
N ASP A 14 15.46 10.16 -17.98
CA ASP A 14 15.78 9.52 -16.70
C ASP A 14 15.25 8.08 -16.68
N PRO A 15 16.12 7.07 -16.83
CA PRO A 15 15.72 5.65 -16.79
C PRO A 15 15.03 5.28 -15.46
N THR A 16 15.37 5.97 -14.37
CA THR A 16 14.78 5.78 -13.04
C THR A 16 13.32 6.21 -13.02
N SER A 17 12.98 7.28 -13.73
CA SER A 17 11.61 7.78 -13.87
C SER A 17 10.69 6.76 -14.54
N LEU A 18 11.17 6.10 -15.60
CA LEU A 18 10.41 5.04 -16.28
C LEU A 18 10.22 3.81 -15.40
N LYS A 19 11.24 3.39 -14.65
CA LYS A 19 11.13 2.28 -13.70
C LYS A 19 10.11 2.60 -12.61
N LYS A 20 10.16 3.80 -12.01
CA LYS A 20 9.15 4.26 -11.04
C LYS A 20 7.74 4.21 -11.61
N LYS A 21 7.55 4.70 -12.84
CA LYS A 21 6.26 4.65 -13.53
C LYS A 21 5.74 3.21 -13.66
N LYS A 22 6.59 2.28 -14.09
CA LYS A 22 6.26 0.85 -14.20
C LYS A 22 5.85 0.23 -12.86
N ILE A 23 6.57 0.53 -11.79
CA ILE A 23 6.24 0.04 -10.45
C ILE A 23 4.86 0.57 -10.01
N TYR A 24 4.56 1.86 -10.22
CA TYR A 24 3.24 2.42 -9.95
C TYR A 24 2.13 1.72 -10.74
N GLU A 25 2.33 1.49 -12.05
CA GLU A 25 1.37 0.78 -12.90
C GLU A 25 1.08 -0.63 -12.38
N ILE A 26 2.13 -1.40 -12.08
CA ILE A 26 2.01 -2.76 -11.54
C ILE A 26 1.27 -2.75 -10.19
N ASN A 27 1.62 -1.85 -9.29
CA ASN A 27 0.98 -1.75 -7.98
C ASN A 27 -0.50 -1.37 -8.08
N GLN A 28 -0.85 -0.47 -9.01
CA GLN A 28 -2.24 -0.10 -9.24
C GLN A 28 -3.07 -1.26 -9.81
N ILE A 29 -2.52 -1.98 -10.79
CA ILE A 29 -3.15 -3.18 -11.36
C ILE A 29 -3.29 -4.28 -10.30
N THR A 30 -2.26 -4.49 -9.48
CA THR A 30 -2.27 -5.45 -8.37
C THR A 30 -3.32 -5.09 -7.33
N THR A 31 -3.51 -3.80 -7.02
CA THR A 31 -4.57 -3.33 -6.12
C THR A 31 -5.95 -3.71 -6.65
N ALA A 32 -6.23 -3.39 -7.91
CA ALA A 32 -7.50 -3.72 -8.55
C ALA A 32 -7.74 -5.25 -8.61
N PHE A 33 -6.68 -6.02 -8.89
CA PHE A 33 -6.72 -7.47 -8.91
C PHE A 33 -7.11 -8.06 -7.55
N TYR A 34 -6.49 -7.63 -6.46
CA TYR A 34 -6.82 -8.10 -5.12
C TYR A 34 -8.19 -7.65 -4.64
N GLN A 35 -8.65 -6.45 -5.03
CA GLN A 35 -10.01 -6.00 -4.76
C GLN A 35 -11.05 -6.88 -5.46
N GLN A 36 -10.81 -7.28 -6.71
CA GLN A 36 -11.70 -8.21 -7.43
C GLN A 36 -11.71 -9.60 -6.77
N LEU A 37 -10.55 -10.09 -6.35
CA LEU A 37 -10.46 -11.37 -5.65
C LEU A 37 -11.19 -11.35 -4.30
N LEU A 38 -11.22 -10.22 -3.60
CA LEU A 38 -12.01 -10.10 -2.36
C LEU A 38 -13.51 -10.28 -2.60
N LYS A 39 -14.02 -9.95 -3.79
CA LYS A 39 -15.43 -10.14 -4.15
C LYS A 39 -15.75 -11.57 -4.60
N HIS A 40 -14.72 -12.36 -4.93
CA HIS A 40 -14.88 -13.72 -5.40
C HIS A 40 -15.32 -14.67 -4.25
N PRO A 41 -16.13 -15.73 -4.51
CA PRO A 41 -16.56 -16.70 -3.49
C PRO A 41 -15.42 -17.37 -2.73
N SER A 42 -14.23 -17.52 -3.34
CA SER A 42 -13.04 -18.08 -2.65
C SER A 42 -12.51 -17.20 -1.53
N ALA A 43 -12.94 -15.94 -1.41
CA ALA A 43 -12.56 -15.01 -0.36
C ALA A 43 -13.50 -15.02 0.84
N LYS A 44 -14.35 -16.03 1.01
CA LYS A 44 -15.39 -16.09 2.05
C LYS A 44 -14.83 -15.83 3.46
N ASP A 45 -13.69 -16.42 3.80
CA ASP A 45 -13.06 -16.23 5.11
C ASP A 45 -12.54 -14.80 5.30
N ALA A 46 -11.96 -14.21 4.25
CA ALA A 46 -11.52 -12.81 4.27
C ALA A 46 -12.72 -11.87 4.42
N GLN A 47 -13.80 -12.11 3.68
CA GLN A 47 -15.04 -11.34 3.77
C GLN A 47 -15.64 -11.43 5.18
N LYS A 48 -15.76 -12.65 5.72
CA LYS A 48 -16.25 -12.89 7.08
C LYS A 48 -15.39 -12.17 8.13
N TYR A 49 -14.07 -12.26 8.00
CA TYR A 49 -13.15 -11.55 8.89
C TYR A 49 -13.38 -10.03 8.88
N LEU A 50 -13.46 -9.43 7.69
CA LEU A 50 -13.62 -7.98 7.55
C LEU A 50 -15.00 -7.52 8.06
N ARG A 51 -16.08 -8.20 7.67
CA ARG A 51 -17.47 -7.78 7.96
C ARG A 51 -17.93 -8.18 9.36
N GLU A 52 -17.69 -9.41 9.78
CA GLU A 52 -18.22 -9.93 11.05
C GLU A 52 -17.27 -9.66 12.23
N LYS A 53 -15.96 -9.95 12.05
CA LYS A 53 -14.99 -9.79 13.14
C LYS A 53 -14.52 -8.34 13.29
N ARG A 54 -14.31 -7.63 12.18
CA ARG A 54 -13.82 -6.25 12.18
C ARG A 54 -14.91 -5.21 11.98
N LYS A 55 -16.14 -5.63 11.66
CA LYS A 55 -17.31 -4.77 11.48
C LYS A 55 -17.10 -3.65 10.46
N LEU A 56 -16.27 -3.91 9.43
CA LEU A 56 -16.03 -2.93 8.37
C LEU A 56 -17.20 -2.89 7.39
N THR A 57 -17.60 -1.69 7.01
CA THR A 57 -18.61 -1.46 5.97
C THR A 57 -18.01 -1.65 4.58
N GLU A 58 -18.86 -1.94 3.58
CA GLU A 58 -18.44 -2.02 2.18
C GLU A 58 -17.82 -0.71 1.69
N GLN A 59 -18.33 0.42 2.16
CA GLN A 59 -17.78 1.73 1.87
C GLN A 59 -16.34 1.84 2.38
N THR A 60 -16.08 1.48 3.63
CA THR A 60 -14.73 1.50 4.23
C THR A 60 -13.79 0.54 3.50
N ILE A 61 -14.24 -0.70 3.21
CA ILE A 61 -13.45 -1.68 2.46
C ILE A 61 -13.06 -1.12 1.08
N SER A 62 -13.99 -0.48 0.40
CA SER A 62 -13.75 0.14 -0.91
C SER A 62 -12.83 1.35 -0.82
N GLU A 63 -13.05 2.23 0.15
CA GLU A 63 -12.29 3.48 0.35
C GLU A 63 -10.82 3.20 0.68
N PHE A 64 -10.55 2.20 1.50
CA PHE A 64 -9.18 1.74 1.81
C PHE A 64 -8.63 0.77 0.78
N LYS A 65 -9.38 0.49 -0.30
CA LYS A 65 -9.00 -0.42 -1.40
C LYS A 65 -8.56 -1.80 -0.88
N ILE A 66 -9.19 -2.29 0.19
CA ILE A 66 -8.85 -3.57 0.82
C ILE A 66 -9.10 -4.70 -0.18
N GLY A 67 -8.16 -5.64 -0.24
CA GLY A 67 -8.20 -6.78 -1.16
C GLY A 67 -7.90 -8.11 -0.47
N TYR A 68 -7.86 -9.16 -1.28
CA TYR A 68 -7.53 -10.51 -0.82
C TYR A 68 -6.54 -11.19 -1.76
N ALA A 69 -5.48 -11.73 -1.20
CA ALA A 69 -4.55 -12.61 -1.89
C ALA A 69 -4.89 -14.07 -1.55
N PRO A 70 -5.32 -14.89 -2.52
CA PRO A 70 -5.73 -16.28 -2.26
C PRO A 70 -4.54 -17.18 -1.90
N LYS A 71 -4.84 -18.40 -1.44
CA LYS A 71 -3.84 -19.42 -1.12
C LYS A 71 -3.33 -20.10 -2.42
N THR A 72 -2.73 -19.30 -3.31
CA THR A 72 -2.15 -19.74 -4.57
C THR A 72 -0.69 -19.31 -4.66
N TYR A 73 0.12 -19.97 -5.48
CA TYR A 73 1.54 -19.69 -5.54
C TYR A 73 1.93 -18.63 -6.58
N ASP A 74 1.19 -18.51 -7.69
CA ASP A 74 1.61 -17.74 -8.87
C ASP A 74 0.45 -17.09 -9.64
N LEU A 75 -0.70 -16.91 -8.98
CA LEU A 75 -1.90 -16.39 -9.64
C LEU A 75 -1.70 -14.94 -10.11
N LEU A 76 -1.19 -14.07 -9.22
CA LEU A 76 -0.87 -12.69 -9.55
C LEU A 76 0.27 -12.62 -10.56
N PHE A 77 1.32 -13.41 -10.36
CA PHE A 77 2.47 -13.44 -11.26
C PHE A 77 2.05 -13.76 -12.70
N LYS A 78 1.30 -14.85 -12.90
CA LYS A 78 0.77 -15.23 -14.22
C LYS A 78 -0.15 -14.16 -14.81
N PHE A 79 -0.98 -13.53 -13.98
CA PHE A 79 -1.84 -12.44 -14.41
C PHE A 79 -1.03 -11.24 -14.93
N LEU A 80 0.02 -10.82 -14.22
CA LEU A 80 0.86 -9.69 -14.63
C LEU A 80 1.70 -10.02 -15.88
N ILE A 81 2.24 -11.25 -16.01
CA ILE A 81 2.88 -11.70 -17.24
C ILE A 81 1.90 -11.63 -18.44
N LYS A 82 0.65 -12.09 -18.26
CA LYS A 82 -0.38 -11.98 -19.30
C LYS A 82 -0.73 -10.53 -19.67
N LYS A 83 -0.53 -9.59 -18.74
CA LYS A 83 -0.67 -8.14 -18.99
C LYS A 83 0.52 -7.51 -19.70
N GLY A 84 1.58 -8.28 -19.99
CA GLY A 84 2.75 -7.83 -20.75
C GLY A 84 3.91 -7.32 -19.91
N TYR A 85 3.86 -7.47 -18.58
CA TYR A 85 4.99 -7.13 -17.71
C TYR A 85 6.01 -8.27 -17.68
N ASN A 86 7.29 -7.94 -17.71
CA ASN A 86 8.34 -8.96 -17.55
C ASN A 86 8.61 -9.28 -16.07
N THR A 87 9.25 -10.40 -15.83
CA THR A 87 9.53 -10.91 -14.48
C THR A 87 10.31 -9.91 -13.61
N ASN A 88 11.27 -9.19 -14.21
CA ASN A 88 12.10 -8.24 -13.48
C ASN A 88 11.29 -7.03 -13.01
N GLU A 89 10.46 -6.46 -13.89
CA GLU A 89 9.53 -5.35 -13.53
C GLU A 89 8.60 -5.75 -12.38
N ILE A 90 8.03 -6.97 -12.43
CA ILE A 90 7.14 -7.49 -11.39
C ILE A 90 7.90 -7.71 -10.07
N PHE A 91 9.14 -8.19 -10.14
CA PHE A 91 9.99 -8.39 -8.96
C PHE A 91 10.41 -7.04 -8.34
N GLU A 92 10.80 -6.05 -9.15
CA GLU A 92 11.13 -4.69 -8.72
C GLU A 92 9.92 -3.98 -8.07
N ALA A 93 8.69 -4.31 -8.47
CA ALA A 93 7.48 -3.84 -7.83
C ALA A 93 7.22 -4.49 -6.44
N GLY A 94 7.98 -5.53 -6.08
CA GLY A 94 7.92 -6.16 -4.77
C GLY A 94 6.67 -7.01 -4.51
N VAL A 95 5.94 -7.42 -5.55
CA VAL A 95 4.71 -8.22 -5.44
C VAL A 95 4.93 -9.72 -5.63
N ILE A 96 6.13 -10.11 -6.10
CA ILE A 96 6.60 -11.49 -6.14
C ILE A 96 7.91 -11.66 -5.38
N THR A 97 8.26 -12.89 -5.05
CA THR A 97 9.51 -13.25 -4.37
C THR A 97 10.12 -14.48 -5.02
N LYS A 98 11.44 -14.64 -4.90
CA LYS A 98 12.13 -15.85 -5.33
C LYS A 98 11.66 -17.05 -4.51
N ARG A 99 11.56 -18.20 -5.13
CA ARG A 99 11.31 -19.48 -4.42
C ARG A 99 12.53 -19.82 -3.56
N GLN A 100 12.27 -20.32 -2.36
CA GLN A 100 13.32 -20.92 -1.55
C GLN A 100 13.65 -22.30 -2.14
N ASN A 101 14.93 -22.60 -2.28
CA ASN A 101 15.46 -23.90 -2.74
C ASN A 101 15.03 -24.36 -4.15
N GLN A 102 14.46 -23.47 -4.97
CA GLN A 102 14.05 -23.76 -6.36
C GLN A 102 14.22 -22.51 -7.23
N SER A 103 14.41 -22.73 -8.55
CA SER A 103 14.37 -21.65 -9.52
C SER A 103 12.95 -21.09 -9.67
N GLY A 104 12.85 -19.78 -10.00
CA GLY A 104 11.58 -19.13 -10.31
C GLY A 104 11.02 -18.24 -9.19
N TYR A 105 9.80 -17.76 -9.41
CA TYR A 105 9.13 -16.77 -8.57
C TYR A 105 7.76 -17.26 -8.13
N ILE A 106 7.30 -16.72 -7.02
CA ILE A 106 5.95 -16.92 -6.47
C ILE A 106 5.37 -15.60 -6.01
N ASP A 107 4.06 -15.55 -5.90
CA ASP A 107 3.35 -14.39 -5.31
C ASP A 107 3.87 -14.17 -3.88
N LYS A 108 4.21 -12.92 -3.57
CA LYS A 108 4.71 -12.57 -2.23
C LYS A 108 3.63 -12.73 -1.17
N PHE A 109 2.40 -12.33 -1.48
CA PHE A 109 1.27 -12.39 -0.56
C PHE A 109 0.37 -13.58 -0.92
N ARG A 110 0.09 -14.43 0.05
CA ARG A 110 -0.72 -15.65 -0.11
C ARG A 110 -1.56 -15.88 1.14
N ASN A 111 -2.85 -16.18 0.96
CA ASN A 111 -3.82 -16.35 2.04
C ASN A 111 -3.84 -15.18 3.03
N ARG A 112 -3.91 -13.95 2.48
CA ARG A 112 -3.82 -12.72 3.28
C ARG A 112 -4.84 -11.68 2.86
N ILE A 113 -5.32 -10.91 3.82
CA ILE A 113 -6.02 -9.65 3.55
C ILE A 113 -4.97 -8.61 3.17
N ILE A 114 -5.22 -7.89 2.09
CA ILE A 114 -4.29 -6.92 1.51
C ILE A 114 -4.76 -5.51 1.83
N PHE A 115 -3.85 -4.70 2.34
CA PHE A 115 -4.02 -3.27 2.58
C PHE A 115 -3.00 -2.52 1.69
N PRO A 116 -3.45 -1.85 0.63
CA PRO A 116 -2.56 -1.05 -0.20
C PRO A 116 -1.96 0.12 0.60
N LEU A 117 -0.70 0.39 0.38
CA LEU A 117 0.01 1.54 0.91
C LEU A 117 -0.08 2.65 -0.12
N ILE A 118 -0.78 3.74 0.23
CA ILE A 118 -1.12 4.83 -0.69
C ILE A 118 -0.28 6.07 -0.33
N ASP A 119 0.40 6.65 -1.32
CA ASP A 119 1.14 7.90 -1.13
C ASP A 119 0.20 9.13 -1.07
N LEU A 120 0.78 10.30 -0.78
CA LEU A 120 0.02 11.55 -0.69
C LEU A 120 -0.62 11.99 -2.02
N ALA A 121 -0.18 11.40 -3.15
CA ALA A 121 -0.77 11.63 -4.48
C ALA A 121 -1.88 10.60 -4.81
N GLY A 122 -2.23 9.71 -3.88
CA GLY A 122 -3.29 8.70 -4.06
C GLY A 122 -2.86 7.46 -4.86
N LYS A 123 -1.55 7.27 -5.08
CA LYS A 123 -0.99 6.14 -5.83
C LYS A 123 -0.53 5.03 -4.89
N THR A 124 -0.73 3.78 -5.30
CA THR A 124 -0.24 2.63 -4.52
C THR A 124 1.28 2.49 -4.67
N VAL A 125 1.99 2.55 -3.54
CA VAL A 125 3.45 2.40 -3.47
C VAL A 125 3.90 1.02 -3.01
N GLY A 126 3.02 0.26 -2.36
CA GLY A 126 3.28 -1.08 -1.86
C GLY A 126 2.07 -1.66 -1.16
N PHE A 127 2.28 -2.69 -0.36
CA PHE A 127 1.22 -3.41 0.33
C PHE A 127 1.68 -3.86 1.72
N THR A 128 0.75 -3.87 2.66
CA THR A 128 0.84 -4.66 3.88
C THR A 128 -0.25 -5.73 3.85
N ALA A 129 0.04 -6.91 4.37
CA ALA A 129 -0.83 -8.07 4.22
C ALA A 129 -0.97 -8.84 5.55
N ARG A 130 -2.20 -8.98 6.04
CA ARG A 130 -2.52 -9.69 7.27
C ARG A 130 -2.83 -11.16 6.99
N SER A 131 -2.18 -12.07 7.71
CA SER A 131 -2.50 -13.50 7.68
C SER A 131 -3.94 -13.80 8.13
N LEU A 132 -4.61 -14.72 7.43
CA LEU A 132 -5.95 -15.22 7.78
C LEU A 132 -5.91 -16.49 8.64
N ASP A 133 -4.88 -17.31 8.47
CA ASP A 133 -4.74 -18.63 9.12
C ASP A 133 -3.71 -18.65 10.26
N GLY A 134 -3.21 -17.48 10.67
CA GLY A 134 -2.20 -17.37 11.72
C GLY A 134 -0.77 -17.66 11.27
N THR A 135 -0.54 -17.89 9.96
CA THR A 135 0.83 -18.08 9.42
C THR A 135 1.68 -16.85 9.69
N GLU A 136 2.82 -17.04 10.34
CA GLU A 136 3.78 -15.98 10.60
C GLU A 136 4.53 -15.52 9.32
N PRO A 137 4.89 -14.24 9.24
CA PRO A 137 4.54 -13.17 10.18
C PRO A 137 3.07 -12.78 10.04
N LYS A 138 2.41 -12.42 11.16
CA LYS A 138 1.02 -11.93 11.21
C LYS A 138 0.77 -10.82 10.20
N TYR A 139 1.71 -9.89 10.04
CA TYR A 139 1.72 -8.88 9.00
C TYR A 139 2.98 -9.02 8.13
N LEU A 140 2.79 -9.05 6.83
CA LEU A 140 3.85 -9.11 5.83
C LEU A 140 3.80 -7.84 4.97
N ASN A 141 4.91 -7.12 4.87
CA ASN A 141 5.01 -5.89 4.10
C ASN A 141 5.71 -6.10 2.76
N SER A 142 5.45 -5.19 1.80
CA SER A 142 6.29 -5.03 0.62
C SER A 142 7.75 -4.79 1.03
N PRO A 143 8.72 -5.24 0.22
CA PRO A 143 10.11 -4.84 0.38
C PRO A 143 10.27 -3.34 0.06
N GLU A 144 11.44 -2.77 0.37
CA GLU A 144 11.85 -1.48 -0.16
C GLU A 144 11.87 -1.53 -1.70
N THR A 145 11.42 -0.45 -2.34
CA THR A 145 11.42 -0.30 -3.80
C THR A 145 11.83 1.12 -4.18
N LEU A 146 11.93 1.43 -5.47
CA LEU A 146 12.23 2.79 -5.92
C LEU A 146 11.15 3.84 -5.53
N ILE A 147 9.96 3.39 -5.10
CA ILE A 147 8.82 4.27 -4.76
C ILE A 147 8.30 4.04 -3.34
N PHE A 148 8.82 3.07 -2.61
CA PHE A 148 8.36 2.75 -1.26
C PHE A 148 9.53 2.60 -0.29
N HIS A 149 9.54 3.45 0.74
CA HIS A 149 10.50 3.44 1.82
C HIS A 149 9.75 3.36 3.14
N LYS A 150 9.89 2.23 3.86
CA LYS A 150 9.12 1.96 5.09
C LYS A 150 9.28 3.03 6.15
N HIS A 151 10.47 3.59 6.25
CA HIS A 151 10.82 4.56 7.28
C HIS A 151 10.23 5.97 7.04
N THR A 152 9.74 6.26 5.83
CA THR A 152 9.11 7.54 5.50
C THR A 152 7.61 7.42 5.25
N TYR A 153 7.04 6.22 5.43
CA TYR A 153 5.65 5.95 5.08
C TYR A 153 4.76 5.85 6.33
N LEU A 154 3.68 6.63 6.35
CA LEU A 154 2.60 6.54 7.34
C LEU A 154 1.31 6.06 6.67
N TYR A 155 0.76 4.95 7.16
CA TYR A 155 -0.46 4.37 6.62
C TYR A 155 -1.66 5.28 6.85
N GLY A 156 -2.46 5.50 5.80
CA GLY A 156 -3.70 6.29 5.87
C GLY A 156 -3.51 7.80 5.81
N LEU A 157 -2.26 8.31 5.78
CA LEU A 157 -1.98 9.75 5.74
C LEU A 157 -2.56 10.44 4.50
N ASP A 158 -2.72 9.72 3.39
CA ASP A 158 -3.42 10.20 2.18
C ASP A 158 -4.85 10.68 2.49
N LYS A 159 -5.52 10.06 3.48
CA LYS A 159 -6.90 10.34 3.89
C LYS A 159 -7.01 11.30 5.07
N THR A 160 -6.03 11.26 5.96
CA THR A 160 -6.14 11.93 7.28
C THR A 160 -5.39 13.26 7.35
N LYS A 161 -4.46 13.54 6.42
CA LYS A 161 -3.57 14.71 6.44
C LYS A 161 -4.28 16.06 6.58
N VAL A 162 -5.48 16.21 6.01
CA VAL A 162 -6.22 17.48 6.06
C VAL A 162 -6.73 17.73 7.47
N ASN A 163 -7.35 16.72 8.09
CA ASN A 163 -7.90 16.83 9.44
C ASN A 163 -6.79 16.91 10.50
N ILE A 164 -5.66 16.21 10.29
CA ILE A 164 -4.50 16.33 11.18
C ILE A 164 -4.01 17.77 11.28
N LYS A 165 -4.00 18.51 10.17
CA LYS A 165 -3.57 19.92 10.17
C LYS A 165 -4.46 20.85 10.99
N THR A 166 -5.74 20.53 11.10
CA THR A 166 -6.74 21.39 11.77
C THR A 166 -7.10 20.91 13.18
N GLU A 167 -7.06 19.62 13.43
CA GLU A 167 -7.59 18.97 14.64
C GLU A 167 -6.49 18.30 15.49
N GLY A 168 -5.22 18.32 15.02
CA GLY A 168 -4.15 17.52 15.62
C GLY A 168 -4.23 16.05 15.25
N ALA A 169 -3.33 15.21 15.74
CA ALA A 169 -3.23 13.79 15.41
C ALA A 169 -3.65 12.90 16.57
N LEU A 170 -4.51 11.90 16.28
CA LEU A 170 -4.79 10.78 17.17
C LEU A 170 -3.91 9.60 16.78
N PHE A 171 -3.11 9.08 17.72
CA PHE A 171 -2.22 7.95 17.47
C PHE A 171 -2.88 6.62 17.79
N VAL A 172 -2.69 5.64 16.90
CA VAL A 172 -3.14 4.25 17.07
C VAL A 172 -2.01 3.28 16.72
N GLU A 173 -2.09 2.03 17.18
CA GLU A 173 -0.99 1.06 17.04
C GLU A 173 -0.95 0.34 15.67
N GLY A 174 -2.08 0.19 14.99
CA GLY A 174 -2.14 -0.64 13.79
C GLY A 174 -3.11 -0.20 12.71
N GLN A 175 -2.94 -0.78 11.52
CA GLN A 175 -3.78 -0.46 10.35
C GLN A 175 -5.27 -0.67 10.62
N MET A 176 -5.62 -1.76 11.33
CA MET A 176 -7.03 -2.04 11.62
C MET A 176 -7.63 -1.03 12.60
N ASP A 177 -6.83 -0.54 13.54
CA ASP A 177 -7.29 0.45 14.51
C ASP A 177 -7.52 1.80 13.82
N LEU A 178 -6.60 2.19 12.91
CA LEU A 178 -6.78 3.36 12.05
C LEU A 178 -8.05 3.25 11.21
N ILE A 179 -8.26 2.13 10.52
CA ILE A 179 -9.43 1.94 9.64
C ILE A 179 -10.72 1.99 10.46
N SER A 180 -10.74 1.35 11.64
CA SER A 180 -11.91 1.35 12.53
C SER A 180 -12.21 2.74 13.09
N ALA A 181 -11.20 3.49 13.53
CA ALA A 181 -11.34 4.87 13.99
C ALA A 181 -11.83 5.77 12.86
N TYR A 182 -11.24 5.65 11.67
CA TYR A 182 -11.66 6.40 10.49
C TYR A 182 -13.12 6.10 10.10
N GLN A 183 -13.55 4.83 10.14
CA GLN A 183 -14.94 4.44 9.92
C GLN A 183 -15.88 5.03 10.96
N ALA A 184 -15.47 5.13 12.22
CA ALA A 184 -16.23 5.74 13.31
C ALA A 184 -16.29 7.28 13.21
N GLY A 185 -15.70 7.90 12.18
CA GLY A 185 -15.73 9.35 11.97
C GLY A 185 -14.49 10.10 12.46
N ILE A 186 -13.53 9.43 13.10
CA ILE A 186 -12.25 10.04 13.52
C ILE A 186 -11.33 10.16 12.32
N LYS A 187 -11.22 11.36 11.74
CA LYS A 187 -10.54 11.58 10.47
C LYS A 187 -9.10 12.10 10.61
N ASN A 188 -8.63 12.34 11.82
CA ASN A 188 -7.29 12.82 12.14
C ASN A 188 -6.39 11.73 12.77
N VAL A 189 -6.66 10.46 12.47
CA VAL A 189 -5.95 9.31 13.04
C VAL A 189 -4.69 8.97 12.25
N VAL A 190 -3.61 8.64 12.98
CA VAL A 190 -2.31 8.16 12.44
C VAL A 190 -1.84 6.94 13.22
N ILE A 191 -0.97 6.14 12.61
CA ILE A 191 -0.39 4.97 13.29
C ILE A 191 0.77 5.43 14.18
N ASN A 192 0.68 5.08 15.48
CA ASN A 192 1.84 5.13 16.37
C ASN A 192 2.64 3.82 16.20
N HIS A 193 3.80 3.93 15.58
CA HIS A 193 4.80 2.89 15.73
C HIS A 193 5.72 3.31 16.88
N ALA A 194 5.49 2.79 18.09
CA ALA A 194 6.29 3.07 19.29
C ALA A 194 7.81 2.88 19.08
N TRP A 195 8.20 2.21 18.01
CA TRP A 195 9.56 2.02 17.51
C TRP A 195 10.05 3.17 16.60
N LEU A 196 9.23 4.17 16.34
CA LEU A 196 9.44 5.16 15.28
C LEU A 196 9.25 6.62 15.74
N GLY A 197 9.32 6.91 17.04
CA GLY A 197 9.23 8.30 17.55
C GLY A 197 10.11 9.25 16.75
N GLU A 198 11.43 8.96 16.66
CA GLU A 198 12.39 9.72 15.85
C GLU A 198 12.05 9.75 14.34
N LYS A 199 11.31 8.77 13.84
CA LYS A 199 10.94 8.65 12.43
C LYS A 199 9.59 9.27 12.10
N ILE A 200 8.70 9.41 13.08
CA ILE A 200 7.50 10.25 12.96
C ILE A 200 7.94 11.71 12.88
N GLU A 201 8.91 12.12 13.69
CA GLU A 201 9.55 13.44 13.57
C GLU A 201 10.19 13.62 12.18
N GLY A 202 10.89 12.62 11.66
CA GLY A 202 11.48 12.66 10.31
C GLY A 202 10.44 12.75 9.18
N ALA A 203 9.28 12.13 9.32
CA ALA A 203 8.21 12.12 8.32
C ALA A 203 7.27 13.35 8.43
N LEU A 204 7.05 13.84 9.65
CA LEU A 204 6.19 14.98 9.95
C LEU A 204 6.99 16.26 10.29
N GLY A 205 8.32 16.17 10.30
CA GLY A 205 9.19 17.22 10.84
C GLY A 205 8.97 17.36 12.36
N ASN A 206 9.22 18.54 12.88
CA ASN A 206 8.88 18.87 14.26
C ASN A 206 7.37 19.10 14.49
N GLY A 207 6.52 18.68 13.54
CA GLY A 207 5.09 18.88 13.60
C GLY A 207 4.62 20.28 13.19
N SER A 208 5.50 21.25 13.05
CA SER A 208 5.12 22.65 12.76
C SER A 208 4.39 22.82 11.43
N SER A 209 4.76 22.03 10.41
CA SER A 209 4.08 22.02 9.11
C SER A 209 2.67 21.42 9.16
N PHE A 210 2.30 20.75 10.26
CA PHE A 210 1.01 20.13 10.50
C PHE A 210 0.29 20.73 11.73
N ASN A 211 0.80 21.81 12.34
CA ASN A 211 0.33 22.36 13.61
C ASN A 211 0.31 21.31 14.74
N LEU A 212 1.27 20.39 14.73
CA LEU A 212 1.42 19.35 15.75
C LEU A 212 2.52 19.74 16.73
N THR A 213 2.24 19.66 18.01
CA THR A 213 3.27 19.65 19.07
C THR A 213 3.55 18.18 19.39
N ILE A 214 4.74 17.68 19.04
CA ILE A 214 5.19 16.34 19.42
C ILE A 214 5.74 16.48 20.85
N GLN A 215 5.03 15.90 21.82
CA GLN A 215 5.49 15.79 23.21
C GLN A 215 6.21 14.47 23.44
#